data_59eb64a215d23d2742e7719fce543717
#
_entry.id   59eb64a215d23d2742e7719fce543717
#
_cell.length_a   1.000
_cell.length_b   1.000
_cell.length_c   1.000
_cell.angle_alpha   90.00
_cell.angle_beta   90.00
_cell.angle_gamma   90.00
#
_symmetry.space_group_name_H-M   'P 1'
#
loop_
_entity.id
_entity.type
_entity.pdbx_description
1 polymer ?
#
loop_
_entity_poly.entity_id
_entity_poly.type
_entity_poly.pdbx_seq_one_letter_code
_entity_poly.pdbx_strand_id
1 'polypeptide(L)'
;MKSALAPALLCLCILSADAACGETLYPVFGPRAAQAAPPAITATFHGTASGKFTLVEANGEPFQGKWSLVTASFVNVKTPQNPAAYLPQPNLAYAWDSVYGQGYFLAKGVGQRMRQAVVTGNQGSMLQIECLAGAFPTYYGVAVDSKGNIYKVAP
;
A
#
# COMPACT_ATOMS: atom_id res chain seq x y z
N MET A 1 -2.70 28.76 60.96
CA MET A 1 -3.21 27.69 60.06
C MET A 1 -2.85 28.09 58.66
N LYS A 2 -1.85 27.44 58.04
CA LYS A 2 -1.39 27.68 56.65
C LYS A 2 -1.85 26.46 55.81
N SER A 3 -2.79 26.70 54.91
CA SER A 3 -3.30 25.70 53.99
C SER A 3 -2.36 25.65 52.78
N ALA A 4 -1.72 24.52 52.53
CA ALA A 4 -0.88 24.29 51.36
C ALA A 4 -1.74 23.68 50.26
N LEU A 5 -1.97 24.42 49.19
CA LEU A 5 -2.52 23.89 47.93
C LEU A 5 -1.42 23.14 47.18
N ALA A 6 -1.65 21.85 46.98
CA ALA A 6 -0.81 21.03 46.10
C ALA A 6 -1.28 21.25 44.62
N PRO A 7 -0.38 21.48 43.67
CA PRO A 7 -0.73 21.54 42.26
C PRO A 7 -0.99 20.11 41.75
N ALA A 8 -2.20 19.86 41.29
CA ALA A 8 -2.56 18.66 40.53
C ALA A 8 -1.86 18.72 39.17
N LEU A 9 -0.87 17.87 38.96
CA LEU A 9 -0.17 17.68 37.68
C LEU A 9 -1.09 16.91 36.74
N LEU A 10 -1.79 17.65 35.88
CA LEU A 10 -2.64 17.08 34.83
C LEU A 10 -1.74 16.45 33.77
N CYS A 11 -1.50 15.14 33.85
CA CYS A 11 -0.78 14.37 32.83
C CYS A 11 -1.67 14.27 31.61
N LEU A 12 -1.46 15.18 30.64
CA LEU A 12 -2.13 15.17 29.34
C LEU A 12 -1.50 14.05 28.50
N CYS A 13 -2.05 12.83 28.59
CA CYS A 13 -1.74 11.75 27.65
C CYS A 13 -2.23 12.18 26.27
N ILE A 14 -1.34 12.73 25.45
CA ILE A 14 -1.57 12.89 24.02
C ILE A 14 -1.57 11.49 23.41
N LEU A 15 -2.75 10.90 23.26
CA LEU A 15 -2.97 9.75 22.41
C LEU A 15 -2.68 10.21 20.97
N SER A 16 -1.46 9.99 20.51
CA SER A 16 -1.13 10.03 19.10
C SER A 16 -1.92 8.90 18.44
N ALA A 17 -3.11 9.23 17.92
CA ALA A 17 -3.83 8.32 17.04
C ALA A 17 -2.92 8.11 15.83
N ASP A 18 -2.34 6.91 15.70
CA ASP A 18 -1.63 6.52 14.48
C ASP A 18 -2.61 6.66 13.32
N ALA A 19 -2.35 7.62 12.45
CA ALA A 19 -3.17 7.82 11.26
C ALA A 19 -3.05 6.55 10.40
N ALA A 20 -4.08 5.73 10.39
CA ALA A 20 -4.17 4.54 9.56
C ALA A 20 -5.11 4.83 8.37
N CYS A 21 -4.68 4.50 7.17
CA CYS A 21 -5.47 4.62 5.96
C CYS A 21 -5.66 3.23 5.35
N GLY A 22 -6.91 2.82 5.18
CA GLY A 22 -7.29 1.57 4.54
C GLY A 22 -7.50 1.77 3.05
N GLU A 23 -6.94 0.87 2.23
CA GLU A 23 -7.14 0.79 0.79
C GLU A 23 -7.65 -0.60 0.44
N THR A 24 -8.54 -0.70 -0.53
CA THR A 24 -9.10 -1.97 -0.96
C THR A 24 -8.41 -2.45 -2.23
N LEU A 25 -7.96 -3.71 -2.23
CA LEU A 25 -7.37 -4.39 -3.37
C LEU A 25 -8.44 -5.29 -4.03
N TYR A 26 -8.81 -4.95 -5.25
CA TYR A 26 -9.75 -5.70 -6.07
C TYR A 26 -8.97 -6.54 -7.08
N PRO A 27 -9.00 -7.89 -7.02
CA PRO A 27 -8.32 -8.74 -8.00
C PRO A 27 -8.95 -8.54 -9.39
N VAL A 28 -8.12 -8.18 -10.37
CA VAL A 28 -8.56 -7.90 -11.76
C VAL A 28 -7.95 -8.85 -12.77
N PHE A 29 -6.80 -9.46 -12.44
CA PHE A 29 -6.15 -10.48 -13.27
C PHE A 29 -5.53 -11.57 -12.40
N GLY A 30 -5.32 -12.73 -13.02
CA GLY A 30 -4.69 -13.88 -12.38
C GLY A 30 -5.67 -14.83 -11.72
N PRO A 31 -5.15 -15.86 -11.01
CA PRO A 31 -5.97 -16.94 -10.43
C PRO A 31 -7.07 -16.46 -9.48
N ARG A 32 -6.87 -15.36 -8.77
CA ARG A 32 -7.89 -14.79 -7.87
C ARG A 32 -9.04 -14.13 -8.63
N ALA A 33 -8.73 -13.38 -9.68
CA ALA A 33 -9.76 -12.74 -10.50
C ALA A 33 -10.65 -13.76 -11.23
N ALA A 34 -10.14 -14.96 -11.47
CA ALA A 34 -10.89 -16.05 -12.11
C ALA A 34 -11.88 -16.76 -11.17
N GLN A 35 -11.89 -16.42 -9.86
CA GLN A 35 -12.86 -16.99 -8.92
C GLN A 35 -14.26 -16.44 -9.18
N ALA A 36 -15.29 -17.24 -8.90
CA ALA A 36 -16.69 -16.83 -9.10
C ALA A 36 -17.09 -15.57 -8.28
N ALA A 37 -16.47 -15.39 -7.12
CA ALA A 37 -16.63 -14.19 -6.28
C ALA A 37 -15.23 -13.79 -5.75
N PRO A 38 -14.47 -13.03 -6.53
CA PRO A 38 -13.13 -12.62 -6.12
C PRO A 38 -13.19 -11.77 -4.84
N PRO A 39 -12.55 -12.18 -3.74
CA PRO A 39 -12.60 -11.43 -2.50
C PRO A 39 -11.79 -10.14 -2.63
N ALA A 40 -12.38 -9.02 -2.25
CA ALA A 40 -11.63 -7.79 -2.01
C ALA A 40 -10.81 -7.94 -0.72
N ILE A 41 -9.61 -7.36 -0.71
CA ILE A 41 -8.65 -7.47 0.39
C ILE A 41 -8.34 -6.06 0.89
N THR A 42 -8.33 -5.85 2.21
CA THR A 42 -8.00 -4.55 2.77
C THR A 42 -6.52 -4.49 3.16
N ALA A 43 -5.83 -3.50 2.63
CA ALA A 43 -4.48 -3.13 3.04
C ALA A 43 -4.53 -1.89 3.93
N THR A 44 -3.69 -1.83 4.96
CA THR A 44 -3.63 -0.69 5.88
C THR A 44 -2.23 -0.10 5.89
N PHE A 45 -2.16 1.21 5.63
CA PHE A 45 -0.96 2.03 5.72
C PHE A 45 -1.01 2.83 7.02
N HIS A 46 -0.08 2.59 7.93
CA HIS A 46 0.07 3.32 9.18
C HIS A 46 1.13 4.41 9.03
N GLY A 47 0.85 5.61 9.52
CA GLY A 47 1.74 6.77 9.40
C GLY A 47 1.40 7.67 8.22
N THR A 48 2.09 8.80 8.09
CA THR A 48 1.77 9.86 7.11
C THR A 48 2.69 9.93 5.90
N ALA A 49 3.99 9.71 6.09
CA ALA A 49 5.00 9.76 5.01
C ALA A 49 5.76 8.44 4.84
N SER A 50 5.75 7.62 5.87
CA SER A 50 6.26 6.25 5.91
C SER A 50 5.69 5.56 7.13
N GLY A 51 5.81 4.23 7.19
CA GLY A 51 5.36 3.51 8.36
C GLY A 51 5.16 2.02 8.11
N LYS A 52 4.32 1.42 8.93
CA LYS A 52 3.98 0.01 8.82
C LYS A 52 2.91 -0.19 7.74
N PHE A 53 3.09 -1.22 6.93
CA PHE A 53 2.08 -1.76 6.03
C PHE A 53 1.58 -3.10 6.57
N THR A 54 0.27 -3.33 6.53
CA THR A 54 -0.35 -4.61 6.90
C THR A 54 -1.47 -4.98 5.94
N LEU A 55 -1.61 -6.26 5.66
CA LEU A 55 -2.67 -6.84 4.85
C LEU A 55 -2.85 -8.29 5.28
N VAL A 56 -4.06 -8.80 5.22
CA VAL A 56 -4.35 -10.23 5.37
C VAL A 56 -5.06 -10.69 4.11
N GLU A 57 -4.47 -11.67 3.42
CA GLU A 57 -5.08 -12.27 2.25
C GLU A 57 -6.33 -13.09 2.59
N ALA A 58 -7.16 -13.37 1.60
CA ALA A 58 -8.38 -14.15 1.75
C ALA A 58 -8.13 -15.60 2.26
N ASN A 59 -6.94 -16.15 2.02
CA ASN A 59 -6.51 -17.44 2.56
C ASN A 59 -5.96 -17.36 3.99
N GLY A 60 -6.01 -16.18 4.60
CA GLY A 60 -5.52 -15.92 5.95
C GLY A 60 -4.01 -15.61 6.03
N GLU A 61 -3.28 -15.56 4.91
CA GLU A 61 -1.86 -15.21 4.93
C GLU A 61 -1.66 -13.74 5.30
N PRO A 62 -1.01 -13.43 6.43
CA PRO A 62 -0.70 -12.06 6.80
C PRO A 62 0.55 -11.57 6.07
N PHE A 63 0.48 -10.35 5.55
CA PHE A 63 1.60 -9.58 5.02
C PHE A 63 1.87 -8.40 5.92
N GLN A 64 3.13 -8.13 6.17
CA GLN A 64 3.54 -6.94 6.91
C GLN A 64 4.93 -6.50 6.47
N GLY A 65 5.14 -5.21 6.55
CA GLY A 65 6.41 -4.59 6.19
C GLY A 65 6.37 -3.08 6.37
N LYS A 66 7.21 -2.40 5.62
CA LYS A 66 7.29 -0.95 5.63
C LYS A 66 6.82 -0.40 4.30
N TRP A 67 6.20 0.76 4.35
CA TRP A 67 5.89 1.57 3.19
C TRP A 67 6.60 2.93 3.28
N SER A 68 6.78 3.57 2.17
CA SER A 68 7.34 4.92 2.08
C SER A 68 6.60 5.74 1.04
N LEU A 69 6.60 7.06 1.26
CA LEU A 69 6.13 8.02 0.27
C LEU A 69 7.32 8.46 -0.58
N VAL A 70 7.18 8.28 -1.87
CA VAL A 70 8.20 8.66 -2.87
C VAL A 70 7.59 9.57 -3.92
N THR A 71 8.43 10.25 -4.69
CA THR A 71 7.97 10.90 -5.92
C THR A 71 8.03 9.86 -7.04
N ALA A 72 6.91 9.62 -7.68
CA ALA A 72 6.83 8.69 -8.78
C ALA A 72 7.73 9.13 -9.95
N SER A 73 8.60 8.27 -10.40
CA SER A 73 9.52 8.55 -11.50
C SER A 73 9.52 7.39 -12.49
N PHE A 74 9.86 7.69 -13.73
CA PHE A 74 10.01 6.67 -14.77
C PHE A 74 11.04 5.59 -14.40
N VAL A 75 12.09 5.97 -13.69
CA VAL A 75 13.15 5.06 -13.25
C VAL A 75 12.62 4.06 -12.22
N ASN A 76 11.75 4.51 -11.30
CA ASN A 76 11.17 3.65 -10.27
C ASN A 76 10.25 2.55 -10.88
N VAL A 77 9.62 2.85 -12.01
CA VAL A 77 8.76 1.88 -12.72
C VAL A 77 9.58 0.84 -13.48
N LYS A 78 10.71 1.25 -14.07
CA LYS A 78 11.55 0.35 -14.91
C LYS A 78 12.65 -0.37 -14.14
N THR A 79 13.11 0.22 -13.05
CA THR A 79 14.25 -0.34 -12.29
C THR A 79 13.95 -0.19 -10.79
N PRO A 80 13.22 -1.12 -10.19
CA PRO A 80 13.06 -1.12 -8.75
C PRO A 80 14.44 -1.16 -8.10
N GLN A 81 14.72 -0.23 -7.21
CA GLN A 81 16.02 -0.16 -6.52
C GLN A 81 16.22 -1.32 -5.52
N ASN A 82 15.21 -2.15 -5.33
CA ASN A 82 15.26 -3.32 -4.46
C ASN A 82 15.37 -4.60 -5.31
N PRO A 83 16.46 -5.38 -5.23
CA PRO A 83 16.58 -6.66 -5.93
C PRO A 83 15.46 -7.66 -5.62
N ALA A 84 14.84 -7.56 -4.43
CA ALA A 84 13.68 -8.37 -4.06
C ALA A 84 12.40 -7.97 -4.83
N ALA A 85 12.41 -6.85 -5.53
CA ALA A 85 11.30 -6.35 -6.32
C ALA A 85 11.22 -6.93 -7.74
N TYR A 86 12.13 -7.80 -8.12
CA TYR A 86 12.06 -8.53 -9.40
C TYR A 86 11.10 -9.71 -9.29
N LEU A 87 9.81 -9.40 -9.21
CA LEU A 87 8.83 -10.44 -9.50
C LEU A 87 8.89 -10.78 -10.99
N PRO A 88 8.91 -12.08 -11.36
CA PRO A 88 8.62 -12.44 -12.74
C PRO A 88 7.25 -11.89 -13.11
N GLN A 89 6.99 -11.66 -14.39
CA GLN A 89 5.69 -11.17 -14.85
C GLN A 89 4.51 -11.85 -14.12
N PRO A 90 3.46 -11.11 -13.69
CA PRO A 90 3.27 -9.67 -13.94
C PRO A 90 4.09 -8.79 -13.00
N ASN A 91 4.52 -7.64 -13.48
CA ASN A 91 5.19 -6.60 -12.70
C ASN A 91 4.31 -5.34 -12.58
N LEU A 92 4.72 -4.38 -11.75
CA LEU A 92 3.94 -3.16 -11.52
C LEU A 92 3.71 -2.33 -12.79
N ALA A 93 4.69 -2.23 -13.70
CA ALA A 93 4.49 -1.51 -14.96
C ALA A 93 3.39 -2.14 -15.81
N TYR A 94 3.41 -3.47 -15.93
CA TYR A 94 2.36 -4.22 -16.61
C TYR A 94 1.00 -4.06 -15.90
N ALA A 95 0.99 -4.04 -14.56
CA ALA A 95 -0.22 -3.85 -13.79
C ALA A 95 -0.85 -2.47 -14.02
N TRP A 96 -0.04 -1.39 -14.05
CA TRP A 96 -0.54 -0.06 -14.37
C TRP A 96 -1.20 -0.01 -15.75
N ASP A 97 -0.54 -0.56 -16.76
CA ASP A 97 -1.08 -0.60 -18.13
C ASP A 97 -2.36 -1.47 -18.22
N SER A 98 -2.39 -2.59 -17.50
CA SER A 98 -3.54 -3.50 -17.52
C SER A 98 -4.77 -2.93 -16.82
N VAL A 99 -4.59 -2.16 -15.75
CA VAL A 99 -5.69 -1.64 -14.92
C VAL A 99 -6.21 -0.30 -15.43
N TYR A 100 -5.31 0.60 -15.87
CA TYR A 100 -5.65 1.98 -16.21
C TYR A 100 -5.44 2.33 -17.69
N GLY A 101 -4.89 1.42 -18.47
CA GLY A 101 -4.59 1.61 -19.90
C GLY A 101 -3.13 1.92 -20.17
N GLN A 102 -2.69 1.55 -21.35
CA GLN A 102 -1.31 1.67 -21.79
C GLN A 102 -0.79 3.12 -21.66
N GLY A 103 0.36 3.28 -21.03
CA GLY A 103 1.01 4.57 -20.84
C GLY A 103 0.37 5.47 -19.78
N TYR A 104 -0.67 5.00 -19.07
CA TYR A 104 -1.35 5.80 -18.06
C TYR A 104 -0.39 6.35 -17.00
N PHE A 105 0.47 5.48 -16.43
CA PHE A 105 1.41 5.88 -15.40
C PHE A 105 2.39 6.96 -15.89
N LEU A 106 2.87 6.85 -17.12
CA LEU A 106 3.76 7.84 -17.72
C LEU A 106 3.07 9.19 -17.89
N ALA A 107 1.81 9.18 -18.28
CA ALA A 107 1.05 10.42 -18.54
C ALA A 107 0.55 11.09 -17.26
N LYS A 108 0.21 10.33 -16.23
CA LYS A 108 -0.49 10.83 -15.03
C LYS A 108 0.26 10.61 -13.72
N GLY A 109 1.14 9.61 -13.64
CA GLY A 109 1.81 9.21 -12.41
C GLY A 109 3.14 9.91 -12.18
N VAL A 110 3.94 10.09 -13.21
CA VAL A 110 5.29 10.67 -13.09
C VAL A 110 5.24 12.07 -12.47
N GLY A 111 6.05 12.28 -11.43
CA GLY A 111 6.08 13.53 -10.67
C GLY A 111 5.06 13.61 -9.52
N GLN A 112 4.11 12.68 -9.44
CA GLN A 112 3.13 12.63 -8.36
C GLN A 112 3.72 11.98 -7.09
N ARG A 113 3.09 12.27 -5.94
CA ARG A 113 3.40 11.57 -4.68
C ARG A 113 2.80 10.16 -4.73
N MET A 114 3.60 9.17 -4.38
CA MET A 114 3.25 7.75 -4.46
C MET A 114 3.61 7.03 -3.16
N ARG A 115 2.67 6.28 -2.62
CA ARG A 115 2.96 5.26 -1.59
C ARG A 115 3.48 4.02 -2.29
N GLN A 116 4.56 3.47 -1.77
CA GLN A 116 5.16 2.23 -2.30
C GLN A 116 5.49 1.30 -1.15
N ALA A 117 5.17 0.01 -1.30
CA ALA A 117 5.59 -1.04 -0.40
C ALA A 117 5.96 -2.30 -1.18
N VAL A 118 6.96 -3.03 -0.66
CA VAL A 118 7.27 -4.41 -1.03
C VAL A 118 7.27 -5.20 0.26
N VAL A 119 6.41 -6.18 0.35
CA VAL A 119 6.19 -6.93 1.59
C VAL A 119 6.15 -8.43 1.32
N THR A 120 6.52 -9.20 2.34
CA THR A 120 6.52 -10.66 2.27
C THR A 120 5.50 -11.19 3.28
N GLY A 121 4.70 -12.14 2.84
CA GLY A 121 3.80 -12.91 3.68
C GLY A 121 4.56 -13.97 4.50
N ASN A 122 3.93 -14.47 5.55
CA ASN A 122 4.55 -15.49 6.42
C ASN A 122 4.70 -16.88 5.75
N GLN A 123 4.07 -17.08 4.59
CA GLN A 123 4.20 -18.29 3.76
C GLN A 123 5.17 -18.08 2.58
N GLY A 124 5.93 -16.98 2.57
CA GLY A 124 6.92 -16.67 1.54
C GLY A 124 6.35 -16.02 0.28
N SER A 125 5.05 -15.72 0.22
CA SER A 125 4.47 -14.93 -0.86
C SER A 125 4.99 -13.49 -0.79
N MET A 126 5.14 -12.84 -1.94
CA MET A 126 5.51 -11.41 -2.02
C MET A 126 4.35 -10.61 -2.59
N LEU A 127 4.20 -9.38 -2.12
CA LEU A 127 3.29 -8.37 -2.67
C LEU A 127 4.04 -7.07 -2.89
N GLN A 128 3.86 -6.49 -4.07
CA GLN A 128 4.30 -5.13 -4.40
C GLN A 128 3.06 -4.27 -4.61
N ILE A 129 3.06 -3.06 -4.05
CA ILE A 129 1.94 -2.13 -4.18
C ILE A 129 2.44 -0.72 -4.44
N GLU A 130 1.77 -0.02 -5.34
CA GLU A 130 1.97 1.38 -5.66
C GLU A 130 0.63 2.11 -5.71
N CYS A 131 0.53 3.21 -4.96
CA CYS A 131 -0.68 4.02 -4.91
C CYS A 131 -0.33 5.49 -5.11
N LEU A 132 -0.89 6.11 -6.14
CA LEU A 132 -0.79 7.55 -6.39
C LEU A 132 -1.80 8.28 -5.51
N ALA A 133 -1.42 9.48 -5.05
CA ALA A 133 -2.34 10.39 -4.40
C ALA A 133 -3.39 10.86 -5.42
N GLY A 134 -4.66 10.60 -5.11
CA GLY A 134 -5.79 11.19 -5.81
C GLY A 134 -6.23 12.50 -5.16
N ALA A 135 -7.48 12.89 -5.36
CA ALA A 135 -8.09 13.96 -4.57
C ALA A 135 -8.15 13.49 -3.10
N PHE A 136 -7.57 14.31 -2.21
CA PHE A 136 -7.49 13.96 -0.77
C PHE A 136 -8.89 13.59 -0.20
N PRO A 137 -9.01 12.55 0.59
CA PRO A 137 -7.98 11.69 1.19
C PRO A 137 -7.68 10.39 0.39
N THR A 138 -8.09 10.28 -0.86
CA THR A 138 -8.08 9.05 -1.63
C THR A 138 -6.73 8.73 -2.28
N TYR A 139 -6.44 7.44 -2.36
CA TYR A 139 -5.35 6.89 -3.16
C TYR A 139 -5.92 5.89 -4.15
N TYR A 140 -5.27 5.75 -5.29
CA TYR A 140 -5.59 4.73 -6.29
C TYR A 140 -4.29 4.14 -6.83
N GLY A 141 -4.33 2.91 -7.23
CA GLY A 141 -3.08 2.27 -7.61
C GLY A 141 -3.24 0.84 -8.08
N VAL A 142 -2.14 0.14 -8.06
CA VAL A 142 -2.05 -1.26 -8.44
C VAL A 142 -1.22 -2.04 -7.43
N ALA A 143 -1.48 -3.33 -7.35
CA ALA A 143 -0.61 -4.26 -6.66
C ALA A 143 -0.42 -5.53 -7.50
N VAL A 144 0.70 -6.21 -7.29
CA VAL A 144 1.00 -7.51 -7.88
C VAL A 144 1.53 -8.43 -6.80
N ASP A 145 1.18 -9.71 -6.86
CA ASP A 145 1.74 -10.71 -5.97
C ASP A 145 2.59 -11.75 -6.72
N SER A 146 3.36 -12.53 -5.97
CA SER A 146 4.21 -13.60 -6.52
C SER A 146 3.42 -14.80 -7.06
N LYS A 147 2.10 -14.83 -6.86
CA LYS A 147 1.20 -15.87 -7.40
C LYS A 147 0.60 -15.48 -8.75
N GLY A 148 1.00 -14.32 -9.30
CA GLY A 148 0.56 -13.82 -10.62
C GLY A 148 -0.76 -13.07 -10.60
N ASN A 149 -1.23 -12.63 -9.43
CA ASN A 149 -2.42 -11.80 -9.35
C ASN A 149 -2.07 -10.32 -9.53
N ILE A 150 -2.96 -9.60 -10.20
CA ILE A 150 -2.95 -8.14 -10.31
C ILE A 150 -4.20 -7.61 -9.64
N TYR A 151 -4.01 -6.57 -8.86
CA TYR A 151 -5.08 -5.89 -8.14
C TYR A 151 -5.17 -4.44 -8.57
N LYS A 152 -6.40 -3.94 -8.71
CA LYS A 152 -6.71 -2.52 -8.69
C LYS A 152 -6.81 -2.10 -7.23
N VAL A 153 -6.13 -1.02 -6.87
CA VAL A 153 -6.21 -0.42 -5.53
C VAL A 153 -7.13 0.79 -5.59
N ALA A 154 -8.10 0.84 -4.70
CA ALA A 154 -9.03 1.94 -4.56
C ALA A 154 -9.48 2.08 -3.09
N PRO A 155 -10.01 3.25 -2.69
CA PRO A 155 -10.56 3.47 -1.35
C PRO A 155 -11.68 2.51 -1.01
#